data_c8689601b7df1ef31902d4b440d53a97
#
_entry.id   c8689601b7df1ef31902d4b440d53a97
#
_cell.length_a   1.000
_cell.length_b   1.000
_cell.length_c   1.000
_cell.angle_alpha   90.00
_cell.angle_beta   90.00
_cell.angle_gamma   90.00
#
_symmetry.space_group_name_H-M   'P 1'
#
loop_
_entity.id
_entity.type
_entity.pdbx_description
1 polymer ?
#
loop_
_entity_poly.entity_id
_entity_poly.type
_entity_poly.pdbx_seq_one_letter_code
_entity_poly.pdbx_strand_id
1 'polypeptide(L)'
;MSEYRKSTEAISGLSPEQYRVTQQSGTEPPGSGEYLNNKEPGIYVDIVSGEPLFASSDKYESGCGWPSFTKPIEPANVNELRDTTHGMVRTEVRSTHGDSHLGHVFPDGPADRGGLRYCINSASLRFIPRDDMEAEGYGDYLDQVEDIR
;
A
#
# COMPACT_ATOMS: atom_id res chain seq x y z
N MET A 1 8.98 14.66 -13.05
CA MET A 1 7.58 15.05 -12.83
C MET A 1 6.73 13.82 -12.68
N SER A 2 5.88 13.83 -11.70
CA SER A 2 5.00 12.69 -11.49
C SER A 2 3.84 12.71 -12.46
N GLU A 3 3.55 11.55 -13.03
CA GLU A 3 2.38 11.36 -13.87
C GLU A 3 1.29 10.60 -13.14
N TYR A 4 1.48 10.32 -11.87
CA TYR A 4 0.51 9.60 -11.08
C TYR A 4 -0.59 10.55 -10.65
N ARG A 5 -1.82 10.12 -10.81
CA ARG A 5 -2.96 10.96 -10.45
C ARG A 5 -4.23 10.12 -10.34
N LYS A 6 -5.19 10.67 -9.63
CA LYS A 6 -6.53 10.13 -9.57
C LYS A 6 -7.25 10.49 -10.88
N SER A 7 -7.86 9.51 -11.52
CA SER A 7 -8.60 9.75 -12.74
C SER A 7 -9.97 9.08 -12.66
N THR A 8 -10.95 9.66 -13.35
CA THR A 8 -12.29 9.10 -13.40
C THR A 8 -12.27 7.71 -14.02
N GLU A 9 -11.44 7.51 -15.03
CA GLU A 9 -11.35 6.22 -15.70
C GLU A 9 -10.82 5.14 -14.78
N ALA A 10 -9.77 5.44 -14.01
CA ALA A 10 -9.22 4.49 -13.07
C ALA A 10 -10.25 4.13 -12.00
N ILE A 11 -10.98 5.13 -11.51
CA ILE A 11 -11.98 4.90 -10.47
C ILE A 11 -13.13 4.05 -11.00
N SER A 12 -13.58 4.31 -12.22
CA SER A 12 -14.71 3.58 -12.79
C SER A 12 -14.38 2.12 -13.05
N GLY A 13 -13.10 1.77 -13.15
CA GLY A 13 -12.66 0.38 -13.36
C GLY A 13 -12.52 -0.42 -12.08
N LEU A 14 -12.74 0.19 -10.91
CA LEU A 14 -12.56 -0.50 -9.64
C LEU A 14 -13.72 -1.45 -9.36
N SER A 15 -13.43 -2.55 -8.66
CA SER A 15 -14.49 -3.40 -8.12
C SER A 15 -15.21 -2.64 -7.00
N PRO A 16 -16.43 -3.10 -6.60
CA PRO A 16 -17.12 -2.45 -5.48
C PRO A 16 -16.28 -2.39 -4.20
N GLU A 17 -15.53 -3.44 -3.90
CA GLU A 17 -14.67 -3.46 -2.72
C GLU A 17 -13.53 -2.46 -2.85
N GLN A 18 -12.88 -2.40 -4.01
CA GLN A 18 -11.79 -1.47 -4.25
C GLN A 18 -12.27 -0.03 -4.15
N TYR A 19 -13.46 0.25 -4.69
CA TYR A 19 -14.05 1.57 -4.62
C TYR A 19 -14.36 1.96 -3.16
N ARG A 20 -14.98 1.05 -2.42
CA ARG A 20 -15.33 1.32 -1.03
C ARG A 20 -14.08 1.62 -0.19
N VAL A 21 -13.03 0.83 -0.38
CA VAL A 21 -11.80 0.99 0.41
C VAL A 21 -11.07 2.28 0.03
N THR A 22 -10.85 2.52 -1.26
CA THR A 22 -10.03 3.67 -1.68
C THR A 22 -10.77 4.99 -1.67
N GLN A 23 -12.07 5.00 -2.01
CA GLN A 23 -12.82 6.23 -2.20
C GLN A 23 -13.75 6.56 -1.04
N GLN A 24 -14.09 5.59 -0.22
CA GLN A 24 -15.00 5.77 0.91
C GLN A 24 -14.35 5.43 2.24
N SER A 25 -13.03 5.34 2.27
CA SER A 25 -12.24 5.06 3.47
C SER A 25 -12.68 3.77 4.17
N GLY A 26 -13.06 2.78 3.37
CA GLY A 26 -13.47 1.49 3.92
C GLY A 26 -12.28 0.65 4.32
N THR A 27 -12.58 -0.44 5.02
CA THR A 27 -11.58 -1.42 5.44
C THR A 27 -12.02 -2.79 4.97
N GLU A 28 -11.13 -3.51 4.28
CA GLU A 28 -11.47 -4.88 3.89
C GLU A 28 -11.52 -5.78 5.12
N PRO A 29 -12.31 -6.85 5.11
CA PRO A 29 -12.37 -7.75 6.27
C PRO A 29 -10.99 -8.34 6.55
N PRO A 30 -10.63 -8.50 7.83
CA PRO A 30 -9.31 -9.05 8.17
C PRO A 30 -9.17 -10.48 7.63
N GLY A 31 -7.99 -10.78 7.11
CA GLY A 31 -7.69 -12.09 6.56
C GLY A 31 -8.20 -12.30 5.14
N SER A 32 -8.89 -11.34 4.55
CA SER A 32 -9.53 -11.51 3.23
C SER A 32 -8.71 -10.94 2.07
N GLY A 33 -7.65 -10.17 2.34
CA GLY A 33 -6.95 -9.44 1.30
C GLY A 33 -6.16 -10.34 0.37
N GLU A 34 -6.19 -10.02 -0.90
CA GLU A 34 -5.54 -10.79 -1.95
C GLU A 34 -4.05 -10.94 -1.71
N TYR A 35 -3.41 -9.91 -1.16
CA TYR A 35 -1.95 -9.89 -1.00
C TYR A 35 -1.49 -10.20 0.41
N LEU A 36 -2.40 -10.59 1.30
CA LEU A 36 -2.03 -10.85 2.69
C LEU A 36 -0.87 -11.83 2.79
N ASN A 37 -0.92 -12.92 2.05
CA ASN A 37 0.09 -13.97 2.10
C ASN A 37 1.05 -13.95 0.91
N ASN A 38 1.01 -12.90 0.11
CA ASN A 38 1.89 -12.78 -1.05
C ASN A 38 3.32 -12.54 -0.61
N LYS A 39 4.25 -13.39 -1.06
CA LYS A 39 5.67 -13.30 -0.73
C LYS A 39 6.55 -13.17 -1.95
N GLU A 40 5.97 -12.93 -3.11
CA GLU A 40 6.75 -12.75 -4.34
C GLU A 40 7.50 -11.42 -4.30
N PRO A 41 8.71 -11.37 -4.87
CA PRO A 41 9.44 -10.11 -4.96
C PRO A 41 8.78 -9.16 -5.95
N GLY A 42 8.66 -7.91 -5.56
CA GLY A 42 8.04 -6.90 -6.39
C GLY A 42 7.66 -5.68 -5.57
N ILE A 43 6.81 -4.84 -6.15
CA ILE A 43 6.32 -3.64 -5.47
C ILE A 43 4.80 -3.61 -5.49
N TYR A 44 4.25 -2.81 -4.58
CA TYR A 44 2.81 -2.57 -4.48
C TYR A 44 2.56 -1.12 -4.83
N VAL A 45 1.67 -0.90 -5.78
CA VAL A 45 1.35 0.45 -6.26
C VAL A 45 -0.11 0.75 -5.95
N ASP A 46 -0.45 2.05 -5.95
CA ASP A 46 -1.83 2.50 -5.78
C ASP A 46 -2.68 1.98 -6.93
N ILE A 47 -3.79 1.31 -6.62
CA ILE A 47 -4.63 0.73 -7.66
C ILE A 47 -5.32 1.81 -8.51
N VAL A 48 -5.41 3.03 -8.00
CA VAL A 48 -6.02 4.15 -8.72
C VAL A 48 -4.99 4.90 -9.56
N SER A 49 -3.89 5.33 -8.93
CA SER A 49 -2.92 6.22 -9.60
C SER A 49 -1.72 5.49 -10.18
N GLY A 50 -1.40 4.30 -9.67
CA GLY A 50 -0.20 3.59 -10.09
C GLY A 50 1.06 4.02 -9.40
N GLU A 51 1.00 4.98 -8.45
CA GLU A 51 2.22 5.42 -7.78
C GLU A 51 2.78 4.33 -6.88
N PRO A 52 4.11 4.13 -6.87
CA PRO A 52 4.71 3.07 -6.05
C PRO A 52 4.62 3.41 -4.57
N LEU A 53 4.18 2.45 -3.77
CA LEU A 53 3.89 2.67 -2.36
C LEU A 53 4.76 1.83 -1.44
N PHE A 54 4.86 0.53 -1.68
CA PHE A 54 5.59 -0.36 -0.77
C PHE A 54 6.33 -1.43 -1.56
N ALA A 55 7.44 -1.90 -1.00
CA ALA A 55 8.24 -2.97 -1.60
C ALA A 55 8.07 -4.27 -0.82
N SER A 56 8.18 -5.39 -1.53
CA SER A 56 8.11 -6.71 -0.91
C SER A 56 9.20 -6.90 0.15
N SER A 57 10.34 -6.23 -0.02
CA SER A 57 11.45 -6.32 0.95
C SER A 57 11.05 -5.79 2.33
N ASP A 58 10.05 -4.91 2.38
CA ASP A 58 9.60 -4.29 3.62
C ASP A 58 8.31 -4.92 4.16
N LYS A 59 7.80 -5.94 3.49
CA LYS A 59 6.59 -6.63 3.92
C LYS A 59 6.95 -7.69 4.96
N TYR A 60 6.09 -7.83 5.97
CA TYR A 60 6.32 -8.84 7.00
C TYR A 60 4.98 -9.32 7.55
N GLU A 61 5.00 -10.45 8.25
CA GLU A 61 3.80 -11.02 8.85
C GLU A 61 3.61 -10.50 10.25
N SER A 62 2.67 -9.58 10.40
CA SER A 62 2.39 -8.96 11.70
C SER A 62 1.27 -9.66 12.47
N GLY A 63 0.50 -10.49 11.79
CA GLY A 63 -0.66 -11.14 12.40
C GLY A 63 -1.89 -10.26 12.53
N CYS A 64 -1.88 -9.06 11.95
CA CYS A 64 -3.00 -8.13 12.11
C CYS A 64 -4.17 -8.40 11.17
N GLY A 65 -3.99 -9.26 10.16
CA GLY A 65 -5.05 -9.58 9.22
C GLY A 65 -5.01 -8.79 7.93
N TRP A 66 -4.04 -7.90 7.77
CA TRP A 66 -3.83 -7.11 6.56
C TRP A 66 -2.36 -7.10 6.19
N PRO A 67 -2.02 -6.89 4.91
CA PRO A 67 -0.61 -6.74 4.53
C PRO A 67 0.07 -5.67 5.37
N SER A 68 1.27 -5.97 5.84
CA SER A 68 2.01 -5.08 6.74
C SER A 68 3.39 -4.78 6.19
N PHE A 69 3.79 -3.52 6.29
CA PHE A 69 5.07 -3.05 5.76
C PHE A 69 5.77 -2.19 6.81
N THR A 70 7.09 -2.16 6.76
CA THR A 70 7.88 -1.39 7.74
C THR A 70 8.08 0.06 7.31
N LYS A 71 8.02 0.34 6.01
CA LYS A 71 8.19 1.71 5.50
C LYS A 71 7.68 1.78 4.06
N PRO A 72 7.33 2.99 3.57
CA PRO A 72 7.01 3.15 2.15
C PRO A 72 8.27 3.09 1.29
N ILE A 73 8.11 2.69 0.02
CA ILE A 73 9.22 2.64 -0.92
C ILE A 73 9.65 4.05 -1.35
N GLU A 74 8.68 4.96 -1.43
CA GLU A 74 8.92 6.37 -1.74
C GLU A 74 8.09 7.19 -0.78
N PRO A 75 8.70 7.73 0.30
CA PRO A 75 7.92 8.45 1.31
C PRO A 75 7.08 9.60 0.76
N ALA A 76 7.52 10.24 -0.33
CA ALA A 76 6.76 11.35 -0.91
C ALA A 76 5.42 10.92 -1.48
N ASN A 77 5.21 9.62 -1.73
CA ASN A 77 3.96 9.12 -2.27
C ASN A 77 2.93 8.76 -1.19
N VAL A 78 3.27 8.96 0.07
CA VAL A 78 2.42 8.56 1.20
C VAL A 78 2.20 9.75 2.12
N ASN A 79 0.94 10.04 2.43
CA ASN A 79 0.55 11.08 3.39
C ASN A 79 -0.02 10.42 4.63
N GLU A 80 0.24 11.03 5.79
CA GLU A 80 -0.30 10.58 7.07
C GLU A 80 -1.24 11.64 7.63
N LEU A 81 -2.44 11.21 8.02
CA LEU A 81 -3.48 12.11 8.53
C LEU A 81 -4.04 11.55 9.83
N ARG A 82 -4.41 12.46 10.73
CA ARG A 82 -5.04 12.06 11.97
C ARG A 82 -6.45 11.55 11.69
N ASP A 83 -6.76 10.37 12.22
CA ASP A 83 -8.06 9.74 12.05
C ASP A 83 -8.66 9.50 13.44
N THR A 84 -9.79 10.15 13.70
CA THR A 84 -10.47 10.03 14.99
C THR A 84 -11.79 9.27 14.90
N THR A 85 -12.02 8.57 13.78
CA THR A 85 -13.25 7.79 13.61
C THR A 85 -13.28 6.59 14.54
N HIS A 86 -14.46 6.03 14.75
CA HIS A 86 -14.69 4.84 15.57
C HIS A 86 -14.25 5.01 17.03
N GLY A 87 -14.22 6.25 17.52
CA GLY A 87 -13.81 6.52 18.90
C GLY A 87 -12.34 6.29 19.17
N MET A 88 -11.53 6.17 18.13
CA MET A 88 -10.10 5.90 18.25
C MET A 88 -9.31 7.09 17.69
N VAL A 89 -8.03 7.18 18.12
CA VAL A 89 -7.10 8.13 17.53
C VAL A 89 -6.04 7.31 16.82
N ARG A 90 -6.04 7.37 15.48
CA ARG A 90 -5.10 6.61 14.66
C ARG A 90 -4.48 7.52 13.62
N THR A 91 -3.47 7.02 12.91
CA THR A 91 -2.85 7.74 11.80
C THR A 91 -3.23 7.04 10.51
N GLU A 92 -4.04 7.72 9.70
CA GLU A 92 -4.46 7.21 8.41
C GLU A 92 -3.34 7.39 7.39
N VAL A 93 -3.18 6.41 6.50
CA VAL A 93 -2.20 6.46 5.41
C VAL A 93 -2.97 6.57 4.09
N ARG A 94 -2.64 7.59 3.31
CA ARG A 94 -3.25 7.82 1.99
C ARG A 94 -2.16 8.04 0.96
N SER A 95 -2.44 7.70 -0.30
CA SER A 95 -1.49 8.00 -1.37
C SER A 95 -1.52 9.49 -1.68
N THR A 96 -0.36 10.04 -2.04
CA THR A 96 -0.23 11.48 -2.26
C THR A 96 -0.92 11.92 -3.54
N HIS A 97 -0.71 11.20 -4.64
CA HIS A 97 -1.22 11.62 -5.95
C HIS A 97 -2.59 11.05 -6.26
N GLY A 98 -2.83 9.81 -5.85
CA GLY A 98 -4.11 9.17 -6.09
C GLY A 98 -5.16 9.50 -5.04
N ASP A 99 -4.72 10.00 -3.89
CA ASP A 99 -5.58 10.31 -2.76
C ASP A 99 -6.49 9.13 -2.39
N SER A 100 -5.92 7.93 -2.43
CA SER A 100 -6.62 6.72 -2.04
C SER A 100 -6.41 6.45 -0.57
N HIS A 101 -7.47 6.02 0.12
CA HIS A 101 -7.31 5.51 1.48
C HIS A 101 -6.59 4.16 1.39
N LEU A 102 -5.46 4.03 2.08
CA LEU A 102 -4.66 2.81 2.05
C LEU A 102 -4.84 1.99 3.31
N GLY A 103 -4.82 2.64 4.46
CA GLY A 103 -4.90 1.98 5.75
C GLY A 103 -4.43 2.90 6.84
N HIS A 104 -3.69 2.33 7.80
CA HIS A 104 -3.21 3.07 8.97
C HIS A 104 -1.78 2.66 9.29
N VAL A 105 -1.05 3.54 9.98
CA VAL A 105 0.30 3.24 10.47
C VAL A 105 0.27 3.28 12.00
N PHE A 106 0.96 2.32 12.61
CA PHE A 106 1.01 2.15 14.06
C PHE A 106 2.46 2.10 14.53
N PRO A 107 2.74 2.50 15.79
CA PRO A 107 4.11 2.52 16.30
C PRO A 107 4.57 1.18 16.89
N ASP A 108 3.88 0.10 16.63
CA ASP A 108 4.18 -1.22 17.19
C ASP A 108 4.80 -2.18 16.17
N GLY A 109 5.59 -1.64 15.23
CA GLY A 109 6.32 -2.44 14.27
C GLY A 109 7.65 -2.93 14.81
N PRO A 110 8.40 -3.68 13.96
CA PRO A 110 9.71 -4.22 14.36
C PRO A 110 10.69 -3.10 14.72
N ALA A 111 11.22 -3.15 15.93
CA ALA A 111 12.10 -2.09 16.44
C ALA A 111 13.38 -1.97 15.62
N ASP A 112 13.89 -3.08 15.13
CA ASP A 112 15.12 -3.10 14.31
C ASP A 112 14.89 -2.64 12.89
N ARG A 113 13.65 -2.35 12.50
CA ARG A 113 13.30 -1.89 11.17
C ARG A 113 12.55 -0.57 11.17
N GLY A 114 12.70 0.22 12.23
CA GLY A 114 12.12 1.55 12.33
C GLY A 114 10.94 1.68 13.27
N GLY A 115 10.40 0.56 13.76
CA GLY A 115 9.36 0.58 14.77
C GLY A 115 7.97 0.88 14.30
N LEU A 116 7.73 1.00 12.99
CA LEU A 116 6.42 1.32 12.44
C LEU A 116 5.79 0.10 11.76
N ARG A 117 4.46 0.05 11.81
CA ARG A 117 3.69 -0.98 11.12
C ARG A 117 2.66 -0.30 10.24
N TYR A 118 2.91 -0.32 8.93
CA TYR A 118 1.96 0.17 7.95
C TYR A 118 1.01 -0.98 7.62
N CYS A 119 -0.23 -0.86 8.07
CA CYS A 119 -1.26 -1.89 7.91
C CYS A 119 -2.17 -1.46 6.77
N ILE A 120 -2.07 -2.14 5.63
CA ILE A 120 -2.58 -1.62 4.36
C ILE A 120 -3.58 -2.60 3.76
N ASN A 121 -4.68 -2.08 3.23
CA ASN A 121 -5.70 -2.90 2.57
C ASN A 121 -5.20 -3.39 1.21
N SER A 122 -5.32 -4.70 0.95
CA SER A 122 -4.99 -5.23 -0.37
C SER A 122 -5.83 -4.58 -1.46
N ALA A 123 -7.06 -4.22 -1.15
CA ALA A 123 -7.98 -3.65 -2.14
C ALA A 123 -7.53 -2.30 -2.66
N SER A 124 -6.61 -1.62 -1.96
CA SER A 124 -6.06 -0.34 -2.43
C SER A 124 -4.78 -0.52 -3.23
N LEU A 125 -4.30 -1.74 -3.41
CA LEU A 125 -2.99 -2.03 -3.98
C LEU A 125 -3.11 -2.85 -5.27
N ARG A 126 -2.12 -2.68 -6.14
CA ARG A 126 -1.87 -3.57 -7.26
C ARG A 126 -0.42 -4.04 -7.16
N PHE A 127 -0.20 -5.33 -7.24
CA PHE A 127 1.13 -5.91 -7.12
C PHE A 127 1.80 -6.00 -8.49
N ILE A 128 3.05 -5.54 -8.57
CA ILE A 128 3.87 -5.63 -9.79
C ILE A 128 5.02 -6.58 -9.47
N PRO A 129 5.04 -7.78 -10.04
CA PRO A 129 6.16 -8.70 -9.81
C PRO A 129 7.47 -8.08 -10.30
N ARG A 130 8.56 -8.43 -9.62
CA ARG A 130 9.87 -7.87 -9.95
C ARG A 130 10.21 -8.01 -11.43
N ASP A 131 9.87 -9.15 -12.02
CA ASP A 131 10.21 -9.41 -13.42
C ASP A 131 9.40 -8.53 -14.39
N ASP A 132 8.30 -7.94 -13.94
CA ASP A 132 7.47 -7.07 -14.77
C ASP A 132 7.72 -5.59 -14.50
N MET A 133 8.53 -5.25 -13.51
CA MET A 133 8.69 -3.86 -13.08
C MET A 133 9.24 -2.97 -14.20
N GLU A 134 10.26 -3.45 -14.89
CA GLU A 134 10.86 -2.63 -15.95
C GLU A 134 9.87 -2.39 -17.08
N ALA A 135 9.16 -3.44 -17.50
CA ALA A 135 8.19 -3.33 -18.58
C ALA A 135 7.03 -2.40 -18.24
N GLU A 136 6.67 -2.31 -16.96
CA GLU A 136 5.55 -1.47 -16.53
C GLU A 136 5.98 -0.08 -16.07
N GLY A 137 7.26 0.27 -16.23
CA GLY A 137 7.73 1.61 -15.94
C GLY A 137 8.26 1.82 -14.54
N TYR A 138 8.50 0.74 -13.79
CA TYR A 138 8.97 0.83 -12.40
C TYR A 138 10.43 0.37 -12.24
N GLY A 139 11.20 0.37 -13.32
CA GLY A 139 12.58 -0.11 -13.27
C GLY A 139 13.47 0.64 -12.29
N ASP A 140 13.15 1.90 -12.00
CA ASP A 140 13.93 2.69 -11.07
C ASP A 140 13.90 2.14 -9.64
N TYR A 141 12.96 1.26 -9.33
CA TYR A 141 12.79 0.71 -7.98
C TYR A 141 13.33 -0.71 -7.86
N LEU A 142 13.95 -1.26 -8.91
CA LEU A 142 14.46 -2.62 -8.88
C LEU A 142 15.49 -2.85 -7.77
N ASP A 143 16.31 -1.85 -7.50
CA ASP A 143 17.34 -1.95 -6.45
C ASP A 143 16.75 -1.93 -5.04
N GLN A 144 15.47 -1.61 -4.89
CA GLN A 144 14.81 -1.63 -3.60
C GLN A 144 14.05 -2.93 -3.35
N VAL A 145 14.01 -3.81 -4.35
CA VAL A 145 13.36 -5.11 -4.22
C VAL A 145 14.45 -6.16 -4.17
N GLU A 146 14.61 -6.76 -3.00
CA GLU A 146 15.64 -7.78 -2.82
C GLU A 146 15.15 -9.11 -3.34
N ASP A 147 16.09 -9.92 -3.84
CA ASP A 147 15.76 -11.26 -4.22
C ASP A 147 15.38 -12.08 -2.99
N ILE A 148 14.29 -12.81 -3.12
CA ILE A 148 13.87 -13.73 -2.07
C ILE A 148 14.69 -15.01 -2.20
N ARG A 149 15.36 -15.39 -1.15
CA ARG A 149 16.20 -16.57 -1.11
C ARG A 149 15.54 -17.68 -0.34
#